data_af1a487b83f4458363a1fcc6e640c5f4
#
_entry.id   af1a487b83f4458363a1fcc6e640c5f4
#
_cell.length_a   1.000
_cell.length_b   1.000
_cell.length_c   1.000
_cell.angle_alpha   90.00
_cell.angle_beta   90.00
_cell.angle_gamma   90.00
#
_symmetry.space_group_name_H-M   'P 1'
#
loop_
_entity.id
_entity.type
_entity.pdbx_description
1 polymer ?
#
loop_
_entity_poly.entity_id
_entity_poly.type
_entity_poly.pdbx_seq_one_letter_code
_entity_poly.pdbx_strand_id
1 'polypeptide(L)'
;MGDGEGGLLALLGPTGAGKTTTIAKLAARKVLRHGPHAVALFTTDTYRIAGVEQLGIYARILGVPLEVVHDAQDLLRGLQKYEDRPWIFIDTMGLSPRDPRLRQQLEWLEAVGPDLHRYLLLPAGLDRRGLGSMLAPYEQLSLSAAILSKVDEAPACGAALEWLEQHHLPLAYFSDGQKVPEDLHEARWSYLLASMGVDPDGALDFTPASASRYHDV
;
A
#
# COMPACT_ATOMS: atom_id res chain seq x y z
N MET A 1 -1.27 -3.43 -10.86
CA MET A 1 -1.11 -4.89 -10.76
C MET A 1 -2.32 -5.53 -11.41
N GLY A 2 -2.16 -6.00 -12.63
CA GLY A 2 -3.21 -6.70 -13.38
C GLY A 2 -3.66 -7.99 -12.67
N ASP A 3 -4.82 -8.50 -13.05
CA ASP A 3 -5.42 -9.69 -12.41
C ASP A 3 -4.73 -11.03 -12.74
N GLY A 4 -3.64 -11.04 -13.54
CA GLY A 4 -3.16 -12.26 -14.20
C GLY A 4 -1.77 -12.80 -13.83
N GLU A 5 -0.84 -12.02 -13.32
CA GLU A 5 0.57 -12.44 -13.36
C GLU A 5 1.33 -12.51 -12.01
N GLY A 6 0.69 -12.27 -10.91
CA GLY A 6 1.41 -12.23 -9.64
C GLY A 6 2.07 -10.88 -9.38
N GLY A 7 2.72 -10.75 -8.21
CA GLY A 7 3.49 -9.56 -7.87
C GLY A 7 4.03 -9.56 -6.45
N LEU A 8 5.20 -8.99 -6.32
CA LEU A 8 5.86 -8.72 -5.06
C LEU A 8 5.63 -7.25 -4.70
N LEU A 9 4.90 -6.99 -3.60
CA LEU A 9 4.50 -5.65 -3.20
C LEU A 9 4.93 -5.34 -1.76
N ALA A 10 5.64 -4.24 -1.56
CA ALA A 10 5.89 -3.65 -0.26
C ALA A 10 5.02 -2.40 -0.07
N LEU A 11 4.33 -2.32 1.07
CA LEU A 11 3.52 -1.17 1.43
C LEU A 11 4.28 -0.28 2.40
N LEU A 12 4.67 0.89 1.91
CA LEU A 12 5.38 1.94 2.63
C LEU A 12 4.39 2.97 3.19
N GLY A 13 4.84 3.76 4.14
CA GLY A 13 4.04 4.88 4.65
C GLY A 13 4.20 5.12 6.14
N PRO A 14 3.66 6.23 6.66
CA PRO A 14 3.86 6.66 8.03
C PRO A 14 3.19 5.72 9.06
N THR A 15 3.55 5.91 10.32
CA THR A 15 2.86 5.25 11.44
C THR A 15 1.38 5.62 11.44
N GLY A 16 0.52 4.63 11.68
CA GLY A 16 -0.94 4.86 11.78
C GLY A 16 -1.66 5.05 10.44
N ALA A 17 -0.96 4.96 9.29
CA ALA A 17 -1.58 5.04 7.97
C ALA A 17 -2.53 3.87 7.64
N GLY A 18 -2.44 2.74 8.37
CA GLY A 18 -3.27 1.56 8.12
C GLY A 18 -2.61 0.49 7.24
N LYS A 19 -1.27 0.43 7.20
CA LYS A 19 -0.53 -0.52 6.33
C LYS A 19 -0.95 -1.97 6.54
N THR A 20 -0.91 -2.46 7.76
CA THR A 20 -1.28 -3.85 8.09
C THR A 20 -2.69 -4.21 7.62
N THR A 21 -3.67 -3.31 7.85
CA THR A 21 -5.05 -3.51 7.40
C THR A 21 -5.15 -3.48 5.87
N THR A 22 -4.41 -2.59 5.21
CA THR A 22 -4.40 -2.50 3.74
C THR A 22 -3.74 -3.73 3.11
N ILE A 23 -2.65 -4.25 3.68
CA ILE A 23 -2.04 -5.52 3.27
C ILE A 23 -3.04 -6.67 3.42
N ALA A 24 -3.76 -6.73 4.54
CA ALA A 24 -4.80 -7.74 4.74
C ALA A 24 -5.92 -7.66 3.68
N LYS A 25 -6.36 -6.45 3.30
CA LYS A 25 -7.35 -6.25 2.24
C LYS A 25 -6.85 -6.71 0.88
N LEU A 26 -5.62 -6.33 0.50
CA LEU A 26 -4.99 -6.75 -0.75
C LEU A 26 -4.85 -8.28 -0.81
N ALA A 27 -4.33 -8.89 0.25
CA ALA A 27 -4.17 -10.33 0.37
C ALA A 27 -5.51 -11.07 0.28
N ALA A 28 -6.52 -10.61 1.02
CA ALA A 28 -7.86 -11.21 1.01
C ALA A 28 -8.47 -11.20 -0.40
N ARG A 29 -8.33 -10.11 -1.17
CA ARG A 29 -8.80 -10.03 -2.56
C ARG A 29 -8.13 -11.08 -3.45
N LYS A 30 -6.81 -11.29 -3.29
CA LYS A 30 -6.07 -12.29 -4.07
C LYS A 30 -6.39 -13.72 -3.63
N VAL A 31 -6.57 -13.96 -2.34
CA VAL A 31 -7.02 -15.26 -1.82
C VAL A 31 -8.42 -15.62 -2.33
N LEU A 32 -9.35 -14.68 -2.35
CA LEU A 32 -10.69 -14.90 -2.88
C LEU A 32 -10.71 -15.26 -4.37
N ARG A 33 -9.76 -14.75 -5.15
CA ARG A 33 -9.70 -15.00 -6.60
C ARG A 33 -8.85 -16.23 -6.96
N HIS A 34 -7.75 -16.45 -6.26
CA HIS A 34 -6.71 -17.42 -6.65
C HIS A 34 -6.47 -18.51 -5.61
N GLY A 35 -7.13 -18.44 -4.46
CA GLY A 35 -6.94 -19.38 -3.35
C GLY A 35 -5.75 -19.02 -2.44
N PRO A 36 -5.69 -19.62 -1.24
CA PRO A 36 -4.67 -19.29 -0.23
C PRO A 36 -3.25 -19.72 -0.62
N HIS A 37 -3.11 -20.70 -1.51
CA HIS A 37 -1.82 -21.15 -2.02
C HIS A 37 -1.12 -20.11 -2.91
N ALA A 38 -1.88 -19.13 -3.42
CA ALA A 38 -1.32 -18.09 -4.29
C ALA A 38 -0.68 -16.92 -3.53
N VAL A 39 -0.85 -16.83 -2.20
CA VAL A 39 -0.47 -15.64 -1.42
C VAL A 39 0.48 -16.00 -0.29
N ALA A 40 1.49 -15.16 -0.04
CA ALA A 40 2.29 -15.14 1.18
C ALA A 40 2.34 -13.72 1.77
N LEU A 41 2.37 -13.63 3.09
CA LEU A 41 2.49 -12.38 3.83
C LEU A 41 3.84 -12.30 4.52
N PHE A 42 4.44 -11.12 4.48
CA PHE A 42 5.69 -10.81 5.18
C PHE A 42 5.47 -9.58 6.05
N THR A 43 6.15 -9.51 7.19
CA THR A 43 6.18 -8.29 8.01
C THR A 43 7.59 -7.97 8.46
N THR A 44 7.96 -6.69 8.35
CA THR A 44 9.19 -6.14 8.94
C THR A 44 8.90 -5.41 10.25
N ASP A 45 7.64 -5.31 10.69
CA ASP A 45 7.24 -4.61 11.93
C ASP A 45 7.43 -5.51 13.17
N THR A 46 8.69 -5.87 13.43
CA THR A 46 9.07 -6.77 14.54
C THR A 46 9.07 -6.09 15.90
N TYR A 47 9.05 -4.75 15.94
CA TYR A 47 9.09 -3.99 17.20
C TYR A 47 7.71 -3.81 17.83
N ARG A 48 6.66 -3.85 17.03
CA ARG A 48 5.29 -3.71 17.51
C ARG A 48 4.66 -5.10 17.62
N ILE A 49 4.71 -5.70 18.80
CA ILE A 49 4.11 -7.03 19.06
C ILE A 49 2.68 -7.08 18.50
N ALA A 50 1.87 -6.06 18.77
CA ALA A 50 0.51 -5.95 18.25
C ALA A 50 0.42 -5.92 16.71
N GLY A 51 1.44 -5.42 15.99
CA GLY A 51 1.46 -5.39 14.52
C GLY A 51 1.61 -6.79 13.93
N VAL A 52 2.58 -7.55 14.43
CA VAL A 52 2.80 -8.95 14.03
C VAL A 52 1.59 -9.81 14.37
N GLU A 53 1.03 -9.64 15.59
CA GLU A 53 -0.16 -10.39 16.03
C GLU A 53 -1.36 -10.08 15.13
N GLN A 54 -1.59 -8.80 14.80
CA GLN A 54 -2.70 -8.39 13.94
C GLN A 54 -2.59 -9.01 12.55
N LEU A 55 -1.42 -8.92 11.90
CA LEU A 55 -1.22 -9.55 10.60
C LEU A 55 -1.31 -11.07 10.69
N GLY A 56 -0.84 -11.67 11.79
CA GLY A 56 -0.96 -13.10 12.08
C GLY A 56 -2.40 -13.58 12.21
N ILE A 57 -3.31 -12.75 12.73
CA ILE A 57 -4.74 -13.06 12.76
C ILE A 57 -5.28 -13.13 11.32
N TYR A 58 -4.98 -12.14 10.49
CA TYR A 58 -5.40 -12.15 9.08
C TYR A 58 -4.80 -13.32 8.32
N ALA A 59 -3.52 -13.62 8.51
CA ALA A 59 -2.86 -14.76 7.88
C ALA A 59 -3.57 -16.10 8.20
N ARG A 60 -3.94 -16.29 9.46
CA ARG A 60 -4.71 -17.49 9.88
C ARG A 60 -6.10 -17.54 9.27
N ILE A 61 -6.84 -16.43 9.26
CA ILE A 61 -8.18 -16.37 8.67
C ILE A 61 -8.12 -16.67 7.17
N LEU A 62 -7.11 -16.13 6.47
CA LEU A 62 -6.92 -16.31 5.03
C LEU A 62 -6.29 -17.66 4.66
N GLY A 63 -5.74 -18.39 5.64
CA GLY A 63 -5.04 -19.66 5.40
C GLY A 63 -3.71 -19.49 4.65
N VAL A 64 -3.04 -18.34 4.82
CA VAL A 64 -1.78 -18.02 4.14
C VAL A 64 -0.59 -18.01 5.12
N PRO A 65 0.64 -18.31 4.66
CA PRO A 65 1.82 -18.20 5.50
C PRO A 65 2.14 -16.75 5.84
N LEU A 66 2.69 -16.53 7.03
CA LEU A 66 3.28 -15.26 7.47
C LEU A 66 4.74 -15.47 7.80
N GLU A 67 5.62 -14.69 7.19
CA GLU A 67 7.05 -14.65 7.48
C GLU A 67 7.39 -13.35 8.23
N VAL A 68 8.08 -13.47 9.36
CA VAL A 68 8.57 -12.33 10.14
C VAL A 68 10.02 -12.07 9.74
N VAL A 69 10.29 -10.88 9.25
CA VAL A 69 11.59 -10.47 8.66
C VAL A 69 12.33 -9.58 9.63
N HIS A 70 13.53 -9.98 10.03
CA HIS A 70 14.37 -9.23 10.98
C HIS A 70 15.51 -8.46 10.31
N ASP A 71 15.92 -8.89 9.11
CA ASP A 71 16.99 -8.26 8.34
C ASP A 71 16.84 -8.50 6.83
N ALA A 72 17.75 -7.93 6.03
CA ALA A 72 17.73 -8.07 4.58
C ALA A 72 17.93 -9.54 4.12
N GLN A 73 18.72 -10.33 4.86
CA GLN A 73 18.97 -11.71 4.50
C GLN A 73 17.75 -12.58 4.78
N ASP A 74 17.04 -12.31 5.90
CA ASP A 74 15.76 -12.94 6.20
C ASP A 74 14.75 -12.66 5.08
N LEU A 75 14.67 -11.43 4.62
CA LEU A 75 13.79 -11.04 3.52
C LEU A 75 14.09 -11.86 2.26
N LEU A 76 15.34 -11.89 1.83
CA LEU A 76 15.73 -12.60 0.61
C LEU A 76 15.52 -14.12 0.74
N ARG A 77 15.83 -14.72 1.89
CA ARG A 77 15.55 -16.16 2.16
C ARG A 77 14.06 -16.45 2.13
N GLY A 78 13.26 -15.58 2.74
CA GLY A 78 11.80 -15.71 2.71
C GLY A 78 11.24 -15.62 1.31
N LEU A 79 11.70 -14.66 0.49
CA LEU A 79 11.29 -14.54 -0.92
C LEU A 79 11.63 -15.78 -1.72
N GLN A 80 12.82 -16.35 -1.54
CA GLN A 80 13.21 -17.61 -2.17
C GLN A 80 12.34 -18.79 -1.71
N LYS A 81 12.02 -18.87 -0.41
CA LYS A 81 11.17 -19.92 0.16
C LYS A 81 9.76 -19.94 -0.43
N TYR A 82 9.23 -18.80 -0.84
CA TYR A 82 7.88 -18.62 -1.37
C TYR A 82 7.88 -18.18 -2.85
N GLU A 83 8.92 -18.49 -3.62
CA GLU A 83 9.03 -18.13 -5.03
C GLU A 83 7.94 -18.77 -5.92
N ASP A 84 7.34 -19.86 -5.45
CA ASP A 84 6.21 -20.53 -6.09
C ASP A 84 4.87 -19.79 -5.91
N ARG A 85 4.83 -18.77 -5.04
CA ARG A 85 3.61 -17.99 -4.77
C ARG A 85 3.56 -16.76 -5.65
N PRO A 86 2.55 -16.64 -6.51
CA PRO A 86 2.46 -15.50 -7.42
C PRO A 86 2.29 -14.16 -6.70
N TRP A 87 1.75 -14.14 -5.45
CA TRP A 87 1.50 -12.90 -4.73
C TRP A 87 2.21 -12.89 -3.39
N ILE A 88 3.15 -11.94 -3.21
CA ILE A 88 3.82 -11.70 -1.93
C ILE A 88 3.57 -10.26 -1.51
N PHE A 89 3.04 -10.08 -0.31
CA PHE A 89 2.77 -8.77 0.28
C PHE A 89 3.64 -8.55 1.52
N ILE A 90 4.37 -7.43 1.53
CA ILE A 90 5.27 -7.04 2.62
C ILE A 90 4.66 -5.87 3.39
N ASP A 91 4.25 -6.12 4.64
CA ASP A 91 3.85 -5.09 5.60
C ASP A 91 5.10 -4.48 6.23
N THR A 92 5.37 -3.21 5.92
CA THR A 92 6.55 -2.54 6.44
C THR A 92 6.28 -1.82 7.75
N MET A 93 7.32 -1.69 8.57
CA MET A 93 7.24 -0.91 9.79
C MET A 93 6.86 0.54 9.50
N GLY A 94 5.91 1.07 10.26
CA GLY A 94 5.56 2.48 10.22
C GLY A 94 6.53 3.30 11.05
N LEU A 95 7.43 4.01 10.40
CA LEU A 95 8.47 4.79 11.04
C LEU A 95 8.26 6.29 10.81
N SER A 96 8.68 7.08 11.79
CA SER A 96 8.76 8.52 11.64
C SER A 96 9.88 8.89 10.65
N PRO A 97 9.77 10.00 9.91
CA PRO A 97 10.84 10.48 9.00
C PRO A 97 12.21 10.67 9.66
N ARG A 98 12.24 10.86 10.98
CA ARG A 98 13.46 11.05 11.77
C ARG A 98 14.02 9.78 12.37
N ASP A 99 13.32 8.65 12.22
CA ASP A 99 13.77 7.37 12.76
C ASP A 99 14.89 6.78 11.88
N PRO A 100 16.09 6.52 12.43
CA PRO A 100 17.19 5.98 11.64
C PRO A 100 16.92 4.61 11.01
N ARG A 101 15.98 3.83 11.60
CA ARG A 101 15.56 2.54 11.06
C ARG A 101 14.81 2.65 9.75
N LEU A 102 14.21 3.82 9.46
CA LEU A 102 13.53 4.03 8.18
C LEU A 102 14.50 3.86 7.01
N ARG A 103 15.67 4.50 7.09
CA ARG A 103 16.70 4.35 6.06
C ARG A 103 17.13 2.90 5.87
N GLN A 104 17.38 2.19 6.96
CA GLN A 104 17.72 0.77 6.92
C GLN A 104 16.63 -0.08 6.26
N GLN A 105 15.36 0.15 6.61
CA GLN A 105 14.22 -0.54 5.99
C GLN A 105 14.16 -0.29 4.47
N LEU A 106 14.40 0.95 4.04
CA LEU A 106 14.40 1.29 2.62
C LEU A 106 15.55 0.60 1.87
N GLU A 107 16.75 0.56 2.47
CA GLU A 107 17.91 -0.17 1.93
C GLU A 107 17.62 -1.68 1.75
N TRP A 108 16.90 -2.31 2.69
CA TRP A 108 16.49 -3.71 2.54
C TRP A 108 15.55 -3.92 1.35
N LEU A 109 14.60 -3.02 1.18
CA LEU A 109 13.66 -3.10 0.05
C LEU A 109 14.33 -2.79 -1.29
N GLU A 110 15.34 -1.94 -1.31
CA GLU A 110 16.14 -1.69 -2.52
C GLU A 110 16.94 -2.93 -2.93
N ALA A 111 17.49 -3.67 -1.95
CA ALA A 111 18.24 -4.89 -2.19
C ALA A 111 17.42 -6.03 -2.84
N VAL A 112 16.09 -5.99 -2.74
CA VAL A 112 15.20 -6.96 -3.40
C VAL A 112 15.23 -6.80 -4.93
N GLY A 113 15.46 -5.58 -5.42
CA GLY A 113 15.59 -5.31 -6.85
C GLY A 113 14.34 -4.69 -7.51
N PRO A 114 14.32 -4.66 -8.86
CA PRO A 114 13.32 -3.95 -9.64
C PRO A 114 11.94 -4.60 -9.65
N ASP A 115 11.85 -5.89 -9.39
CA ASP A 115 10.58 -6.63 -9.38
C ASP A 115 9.71 -6.31 -8.18
N LEU A 116 10.27 -5.62 -7.16
CA LEU A 116 9.52 -5.16 -6.01
C LEU A 116 8.72 -3.90 -6.35
N HIS A 117 7.40 -4.03 -6.36
CA HIS A 117 6.48 -2.90 -6.41
C HIS A 117 6.41 -2.21 -5.04
N ARG A 118 6.82 -0.94 -4.98
CA ARG A 118 6.81 -0.13 -3.77
C ARG A 118 5.59 0.79 -3.81
N TYR A 119 4.57 0.47 -3.01
CA TYR A 119 3.37 1.29 -2.91
C TYR A 119 3.44 2.18 -1.67
N LEU A 120 3.05 3.43 -1.83
CA LEU A 120 3.01 4.41 -0.75
C LEU A 120 1.58 4.55 -0.23
N LEU A 121 1.37 4.26 1.06
CA LEU A 121 0.08 4.47 1.73
C LEU A 121 0.01 5.88 2.31
N LEU A 122 -0.94 6.66 1.81
CA LEU A 122 -1.18 8.05 2.16
C LEU A 122 -2.49 8.19 2.91
N PRO A 123 -2.49 8.66 4.18
CA PRO A 123 -3.73 9.09 4.83
C PRO A 123 -4.34 10.30 4.10
N ALA A 124 -5.62 10.21 3.73
CA ALA A 124 -6.31 11.21 2.92
C ALA A 124 -6.42 12.58 3.60
N GLY A 125 -6.56 12.60 4.93
CA GLY A 125 -6.82 13.82 5.71
C GLY A 125 -5.60 14.65 6.09
N LEU A 126 -4.41 14.35 5.53
CA LEU A 126 -3.20 15.14 5.80
C LEU A 126 -3.22 16.47 5.06
N ASP A 127 -2.82 17.54 5.74
CA ASP A 127 -2.59 18.84 5.12
C ASP A 127 -1.25 18.87 4.34
N ARG A 128 -1.03 19.90 3.52
CA ARG A 128 0.18 20.04 2.69
C ARG A 128 1.47 20.02 3.50
N ARG A 129 1.49 20.58 4.71
CA ARG A 129 2.68 20.61 5.57
C ARG A 129 2.97 19.23 6.15
N GLY A 130 1.93 18.53 6.60
CA GLY A 130 2.02 17.15 7.08
C GLY A 130 2.54 16.23 6.00
N LEU A 131 2.00 16.34 4.77
CA LEU A 131 2.45 15.56 3.61
C LEU A 131 3.93 15.78 3.31
N GLY A 132 4.37 17.02 3.10
CA GLY A 132 5.77 17.32 2.77
C GLY A 132 6.76 16.79 3.81
N SER A 133 6.49 17.02 5.10
CA SER A 133 7.40 16.55 6.16
C SER A 133 7.40 15.03 6.34
N MET A 134 6.27 14.38 6.09
CA MET A 134 6.06 12.94 6.33
C MET A 134 6.52 12.09 5.17
N LEU A 135 6.45 12.61 3.95
CA LEU A 135 6.74 11.88 2.72
C LEU A 135 8.14 12.14 2.16
N ALA A 136 8.84 13.19 2.59
CA ALA A 136 10.19 13.50 2.15
C ALA A 136 11.17 12.30 2.12
N PRO A 137 11.16 11.36 3.08
CA PRO A 137 12.04 10.20 3.01
C PRO A 137 11.73 9.23 1.87
N TYR A 138 10.52 9.27 1.32
CA TYR A 138 10.07 8.35 0.27
C TYR A 138 10.23 8.94 -1.14
N GLU A 139 10.47 10.26 -1.27
CA GLU A 139 10.59 10.96 -2.56
C GLU A 139 11.76 10.47 -3.41
N GLN A 140 12.80 9.93 -2.79
CA GLN A 140 13.98 9.40 -3.48
C GLN A 140 13.82 7.96 -3.95
N LEU A 141 12.72 7.31 -3.58
CA LEU A 141 12.46 5.93 -3.95
C LEU A 141 11.76 5.84 -5.30
N SER A 142 12.05 4.78 -6.04
CA SER A 142 11.24 4.39 -7.20
C SER A 142 9.91 3.81 -6.72
N LEU A 143 8.94 4.69 -6.44
CA LEU A 143 7.59 4.31 -6.06
C LEU A 143 6.79 3.88 -7.31
N SER A 144 6.07 2.77 -7.21
CA SER A 144 5.26 2.24 -8.31
C SER A 144 3.87 2.86 -8.36
N ALA A 145 3.26 3.06 -7.19
CA ALA A 145 1.93 3.66 -7.05
C ALA A 145 1.65 4.10 -5.61
N ALA A 146 0.53 4.77 -5.42
CA ALA A 146 0.00 5.11 -4.10
C ALA A 146 -1.33 4.41 -3.81
N ILE A 147 -1.62 4.29 -2.52
CA ILE A 147 -2.95 3.94 -1.99
C ILE A 147 -3.37 5.06 -1.05
N LEU A 148 -4.56 5.62 -1.27
CA LEU A 148 -5.13 6.63 -0.39
C LEU A 148 -5.92 5.92 0.71
N SER A 149 -5.59 6.14 1.98
CA SER A 149 -6.28 5.51 3.11
C SER A 149 -7.11 6.50 3.90
N LYS A 150 -8.11 5.99 4.65
CA LYS A 150 -8.93 6.76 5.58
C LYS A 150 -9.71 7.89 4.89
N VAL A 151 -10.23 7.61 3.72
CA VAL A 151 -11.04 8.58 2.95
C VAL A 151 -12.31 8.92 3.72
N ASP A 152 -12.87 7.97 4.44
CA ASP A 152 -14.04 8.11 5.33
C ASP A 152 -13.79 9.02 6.55
N GLU A 153 -12.54 9.14 7.00
CA GLU A 153 -12.15 10.00 8.12
C GLU A 153 -11.74 11.42 7.67
N ALA A 154 -11.54 11.62 6.37
CA ALA A 154 -10.95 12.83 5.84
C ALA A 154 -12.02 13.86 5.43
N PRO A 155 -11.95 15.11 5.94
CA PRO A 155 -12.85 16.18 5.49
C PRO A 155 -12.59 16.60 4.04
N ALA A 156 -11.39 16.35 3.53
CA ALA A 156 -10.98 16.59 2.15
C ALA A 156 -9.68 15.83 1.86
N CYS A 157 -9.49 15.35 0.63
CA CYS A 157 -8.26 14.68 0.20
C CYS A 157 -7.46 15.49 -0.85
N GLY A 158 -7.85 16.73 -1.14
CA GLY A 158 -7.24 17.55 -2.20
C GLY A 158 -5.74 17.71 -2.06
N ALA A 159 -5.22 17.90 -0.84
CA ALA A 159 -3.78 18.02 -0.62
C ALA A 159 -3.01 16.72 -0.97
N ALA A 160 -3.58 15.56 -0.66
CA ALA A 160 -2.98 14.27 -1.02
C ALA A 160 -2.99 14.03 -2.53
N LEU A 161 -4.11 14.35 -3.21
CA LEU A 161 -4.23 14.23 -4.66
C LEU A 161 -3.28 15.18 -5.39
N GLU A 162 -3.17 16.42 -4.94
CA GLU A 162 -2.21 17.39 -5.47
C GLU A 162 -0.75 16.91 -5.31
N TRP A 163 -0.43 16.35 -4.16
CA TRP A 163 0.91 15.77 -3.93
C TRP A 163 1.20 14.62 -4.90
N LEU A 164 0.24 13.71 -5.11
CA LEU A 164 0.37 12.62 -6.07
C LEU A 164 0.61 13.11 -7.49
N GLU A 165 -0.11 14.15 -7.92
CA GLU A 165 0.05 14.75 -9.24
C GLU A 165 1.43 15.40 -9.41
N GLN A 166 1.88 16.19 -8.43
CA GLN A 166 3.20 16.84 -8.44
C GLN A 166 4.36 15.83 -8.53
N HIS A 167 4.21 14.65 -7.94
CA HIS A 167 5.22 13.59 -7.96
C HIS A 167 4.99 12.55 -9.07
N HIS A 168 4.01 12.78 -9.94
CA HIS A 168 3.63 11.85 -11.03
C HIS A 168 3.40 10.41 -10.53
N LEU A 169 2.90 10.27 -9.29
CA LEU A 169 2.66 8.97 -8.67
C LEU A 169 1.21 8.53 -8.90
N PRO A 170 0.98 7.42 -9.63
CA PRO A 170 -0.38 6.96 -9.90
C PRO A 170 -1.06 6.46 -8.63
N LEU A 171 -2.35 6.75 -8.50
CA LEU A 171 -3.20 6.21 -7.45
C LEU A 171 -3.76 4.85 -7.92
N ALA A 172 -3.38 3.75 -7.23
CA ALA A 172 -3.84 2.41 -7.56
C ALA A 172 -5.15 2.04 -6.84
N TYR A 173 -5.25 2.39 -5.57
CA TYR A 173 -6.40 2.08 -4.73
C TYR A 173 -6.71 3.22 -3.77
N PHE A 174 -7.94 3.21 -3.22
CA PHE A 174 -8.28 3.96 -2.03
C PHE A 174 -9.08 3.10 -1.04
N SER A 175 -9.07 3.50 0.24
CA SER A 175 -9.76 2.80 1.32
C SER A 175 -10.59 3.78 2.13
N ASP A 176 -11.87 3.43 2.33
CA ASP A 176 -12.92 4.25 2.94
C ASP A 176 -13.59 3.57 4.15
N GLY A 177 -12.87 2.69 4.84
CA GLY A 177 -13.38 2.04 6.04
C GLY A 177 -12.48 0.92 6.53
N GLN A 178 -12.98 0.09 7.46
CA GLN A 178 -12.19 -0.92 8.18
C GLN A 178 -12.48 -2.37 7.76
N LYS A 179 -13.51 -2.62 6.93
CA LYS A 179 -13.88 -3.98 6.51
C LYS A 179 -12.87 -4.55 5.54
N VAL A 180 -12.57 -5.84 5.70
CA VAL A 180 -11.59 -6.59 4.90
C VAL A 180 -12.29 -7.73 4.18
N PRO A 181 -12.29 -7.75 2.85
CA PRO A 181 -11.59 -6.85 1.92
C PRO A 181 -12.45 -5.69 1.37
N GLU A 182 -13.68 -5.51 1.79
CA GLU A 182 -14.72 -4.71 1.13
C GLU A 182 -14.32 -3.25 0.95
N ASP A 183 -13.77 -2.61 2.00
CA ASP A 183 -13.45 -1.17 2.02
C ASP A 183 -12.06 -0.88 1.41
N LEU A 184 -11.74 -1.53 0.30
CA LEU A 184 -10.60 -1.21 -0.56
C LEU A 184 -11.10 -1.16 -2.00
N HIS A 185 -10.93 -0.06 -2.68
CA HIS A 185 -11.46 0.17 -4.02
C HIS A 185 -10.33 0.49 -5.00
N GLU A 186 -10.46 0.00 -6.23
CA GLU A 186 -9.59 0.47 -7.32
C GLU A 186 -9.83 1.97 -7.56
N ALA A 187 -8.76 2.69 -7.84
CA ALA A 187 -8.81 4.13 -8.01
C ALA A 187 -9.53 4.51 -9.32
N ARG A 188 -10.86 4.61 -9.23
CA ARG A 188 -11.71 5.20 -10.28
C ARG A 188 -12.16 6.58 -9.81
N TRP A 189 -11.87 7.61 -10.58
CA TRP A 189 -12.16 8.99 -10.20
C TRP A 189 -13.63 9.23 -9.84
N SER A 190 -14.55 8.71 -10.64
CA SER A 190 -15.99 8.84 -10.37
C SER A 190 -16.38 8.26 -9.00
N TYR A 191 -15.81 7.13 -8.64
CA TYR A 191 -16.10 6.49 -7.37
C TYR A 191 -15.42 7.21 -6.19
N LEU A 192 -14.18 7.67 -6.37
CA LEU A 192 -13.48 8.45 -5.34
C LEU A 192 -14.23 9.77 -5.05
N LEU A 193 -14.65 10.51 -6.08
CA LEU A 193 -15.43 11.73 -5.91
C LEU A 193 -16.78 11.45 -5.22
N ALA A 194 -17.47 10.40 -5.62
CA ALA A 194 -18.73 10.00 -5.00
C ALA A 194 -18.56 9.65 -3.50
N SER A 195 -17.46 8.95 -3.13
CA SER A 195 -17.16 8.60 -1.74
C SER A 195 -16.88 9.84 -0.86
N MET A 196 -16.49 10.94 -1.50
CA MET A 196 -16.28 12.26 -0.85
C MET A 196 -17.52 13.15 -0.86
N GLY A 197 -18.65 12.66 -1.36
CA GLY A 197 -19.88 13.45 -1.50
C GLY A 197 -19.83 14.50 -2.60
N VAL A 198 -18.88 14.41 -3.52
CA VAL A 198 -18.78 15.30 -4.70
C VAL A 198 -19.53 14.66 -5.87
N ASP A 199 -20.46 15.42 -6.48
CA ASP A 199 -21.15 14.96 -7.68
C ASP A 199 -20.15 14.80 -8.84
N PRO A 200 -19.92 13.58 -9.35
CA PRO A 200 -18.97 13.35 -10.45
C PRO A 200 -19.38 14.08 -11.73
N ASP A 201 -20.66 14.28 -11.97
CA ASP A 201 -21.16 14.98 -13.18
C ASP A 201 -20.98 16.51 -13.07
N GLY A 202 -20.86 17.06 -11.88
CA GLY A 202 -20.55 18.47 -11.63
C GLY A 202 -19.04 18.80 -11.68
N ALA A 203 -18.18 17.79 -11.69
CA ALA A 203 -16.71 17.92 -11.66
C ALA A 203 -16.05 17.65 -13.02
N LEU A 204 -16.80 17.71 -14.13
CA LEU A 204 -16.37 17.28 -15.48
C LEU A 204 -15.21 18.06 -16.11
N ASP A 205 -14.72 19.13 -15.48
CA ASP A 205 -13.55 19.88 -15.98
C ASP A 205 -12.19 19.40 -15.42
N PHE A 206 -12.18 18.38 -14.55
CA PHE A 206 -10.96 17.85 -13.99
C PHE A 206 -10.59 16.52 -14.65
N THR A 207 -9.93 16.56 -15.78
CA THR A 207 -9.28 15.39 -16.39
C THR A 207 -7.81 15.40 -15.94
N PRO A 208 -7.38 14.55 -14.99
CA PRO A 208 -5.96 14.48 -14.67
C PRO A 208 -5.20 13.94 -15.88
N ALA A 209 -4.11 14.59 -16.26
CA ALA A 209 -3.28 14.25 -17.42
C ALA A 209 -2.71 12.81 -17.39
N SER A 210 -2.90 12.08 -16.27
CA SER A 210 -2.39 10.73 -16.04
C SER A 210 -3.43 9.60 -16.19
N ALA A 211 -4.72 9.90 -16.28
CA ALA A 211 -5.77 8.86 -16.27
C ALA A 211 -5.79 7.95 -17.52
N SER A 212 -5.18 8.39 -18.65
CA SER A 212 -5.20 7.64 -19.90
C SER A 212 -4.10 6.59 -20.09
N ARG A 213 -3.16 6.45 -19.15
CA ARG A 213 -1.99 5.56 -19.33
C ARG A 213 -2.09 4.20 -18.64
N TYR A 214 -3.16 3.89 -17.94
CA TYR A 214 -3.20 2.70 -17.07
C TYR A 214 -4.42 1.79 -17.29
N HIS A 215 -5.00 1.81 -18.51
CA HIS A 215 -6.04 0.85 -18.89
C HIS A 215 -5.49 -0.44 -19.49
N ASP A 216 -4.17 -0.55 -19.75
CA ASP A 216 -3.55 -1.68 -20.43
C ASP A 216 -2.25 -2.14 -19.72
N VAL A 217 -2.28 -2.41 -18.39
CA VAL A 217 -1.23 -3.22 -17.76
C VAL A 217 -1.84 -4.09 -16.66
#